data_2549b225efb2f8300ef2c0ae0e2256e3
#
_entry.id   2549b225efb2f8300ef2c0ae0e2256e3
#
_cell.length_a   1.000
_cell.length_b   1.000
_cell.length_c   1.000
_cell.angle_alpha   90.00
_cell.angle_beta   90.00
_cell.angle_gamma   90.00
#
_symmetry.space_group_name_H-M   'P 1'
#
loop_
_entity.id
_entity.type
_entity.pdbx_description
1 polymer ?
#
loop_
_entity_poly.entity_id
_entity_poly.type
_entity_poly.pdbx_seq_one_letter_code
_entity_poly.pdbx_strand_id
1 'polypeptide(L)'
;GNETYTAADVSYFYNTIYNSFVSKNSYNLSVYGLDTSKSLKEQDCPVTDGGTWYDYFRDQALESLKSYALLAQKAEAEGFDASEEVEQSVQETLSDLDASAASAGYTRAQYIKAVCGPLVNQKVFERNIRMMALAQAYSNSYADSLSYTSDEVQAAYDADPKSFQSADIEYILFSSGAGSDATDEEKAQLLDEAKQKAETALSRYAQGEAFDAIGEDMEGTYAHIGYAANGASDMLTWAFDDARQEGDTTVAAYGEKGYYAVLFHSRSRNDYHTVSVRHILVDSEEKANELLQQYNDGEQTEDAFAALAVANSTDSNASSGGLYTDIYRGQTVSEFEDWCFDSSRQAGDTGIVQTSYGYHVMYFVSTNENPYWYVQAETSLKSDAYNEWYAAITDGVEAEQLSGMKYVG
;
A
#
# COMPACT_ATOMS: atom_id res chain seq x y z
N GLY A 1 28.28 -15.06 14.34
CA GLY A 1 28.62 -15.06 15.76
C GLY A 1 27.37 -15.11 16.59
N ASN A 2 27.42 -15.71 17.79
CA ASN A 2 26.25 -15.78 18.68
C ASN A 2 26.14 -14.42 19.41
N GLU A 3 25.39 -13.49 18.86
CA GLU A 3 25.02 -12.29 19.61
C GLU A 3 23.84 -12.55 20.53
N THR A 4 23.87 -11.90 21.69
CA THR A 4 22.81 -12.04 22.69
C THR A 4 22.09 -10.70 22.86
N TYR A 5 20.81 -10.71 22.61
CA TYR A 5 19.91 -9.59 22.88
C TYR A 5 19.19 -9.80 24.22
N THR A 6 18.88 -8.71 24.90
CA THR A 6 18.25 -8.76 26.21
C THR A 6 16.74 -8.69 26.12
N ALA A 7 16.04 -9.04 27.22
CA ALA A 7 14.60 -8.82 27.31
C ALA A 7 14.20 -7.35 27.07
N ALA A 8 15.10 -6.40 27.34
CA ALA A 8 14.84 -4.98 27.07
C ALA A 8 14.84 -4.69 25.55
N ASP A 9 15.68 -5.36 24.76
CA ASP A 9 15.65 -5.22 23.30
C ASP A 9 14.36 -5.79 22.73
N VAL A 10 13.96 -6.98 23.15
CA VAL A 10 12.68 -7.56 22.74
C VAL A 10 11.49 -6.68 23.19
N SER A 11 11.56 -6.11 24.40
CA SER A 11 10.53 -5.21 24.92
C SER A 11 10.38 -3.93 24.08
N TYR A 12 11.48 -3.41 23.53
CA TYR A 12 11.45 -2.31 22.59
C TYR A 12 10.59 -2.64 21.35
N PHE A 13 10.88 -3.77 20.68
CA PHE A 13 10.10 -4.19 19.50
C PHE A 13 8.67 -4.57 19.87
N TYR A 14 8.46 -5.28 20.96
CA TYR A 14 7.14 -5.68 21.44
C TYR A 14 6.21 -4.46 21.60
N ASN A 15 6.66 -3.45 22.34
CA ASN A 15 5.82 -2.28 22.63
C ASN A 15 5.64 -1.38 21.40
N THR A 16 6.66 -1.23 20.57
CA THR A 16 6.55 -0.46 19.32
C THR A 16 5.57 -1.11 18.34
N ILE A 17 5.61 -2.41 18.19
CA ILE A 17 4.67 -3.16 17.32
C ILE A 17 3.26 -3.10 17.89
N TYR A 18 3.09 -3.33 19.19
CA TYR A 18 1.80 -3.24 19.87
C TYR A 18 1.18 -1.84 19.69
N ASN A 19 1.92 -0.79 20.00
CA ASN A 19 1.43 0.59 19.90
C ASN A 19 1.09 0.96 18.44
N SER A 20 1.90 0.53 17.47
CA SER A 20 1.61 0.73 16.06
C SER A 20 0.33 -0.01 15.63
N PHE A 21 0.15 -1.25 16.08
CA PHE A 21 -1.06 -2.03 15.79
C PHE A 21 -2.31 -1.35 16.35
N VAL A 22 -2.27 -0.96 17.62
CA VAL A 22 -3.39 -0.28 18.30
C VAL A 22 -3.71 1.06 17.62
N SER A 23 -2.71 1.85 17.27
CA SER A 23 -2.90 3.15 16.61
C SER A 23 -3.54 2.99 15.22
N LYS A 24 -3.00 2.09 14.40
CA LYS A 24 -3.50 1.84 13.03
C LYS A 24 -4.90 1.26 13.00
N ASN A 25 -5.28 0.50 14.02
CA ASN A 25 -6.56 -0.21 14.08
C ASN A 25 -7.52 0.38 15.12
N SER A 26 -7.31 1.60 15.57
CA SER A 26 -8.04 2.23 16.69
C SER A 26 -9.58 2.16 16.57
N TYR A 27 -10.13 2.21 15.36
CA TYR A 27 -11.56 2.09 15.08
C TYR A 27 -12.07 0.64 14.97
N ASN A 28 -11.17 -0.35 14.85
CA ASN A 28 -11.52 -1.74 14.53
C ASN A 28 -10.97 -2.75 15.56
N LEU A 29 -10.46 -2.32 16.70
CA LEU A 29 -9.86 -3.24 17.70
C LEU A 29 -10.85 -4.31 18.16
N SER A 30 -12.12 -3.96 18.33
CA SER A 30 -13.19 -4.90 18.70
C SER A 30 -13.46 -5.96 17.62
N VAL A 31 -13.28 -5.61 16.34
CA VAL A 31 -13.41 -6.56 15.21
C VAL A 31 -12.29 -7.60 15.28
N TYR A 32 -11.10 -7.20 15.69
CA TYR A 32 -9.96 -8.10 15.94
C TYR A 32 -10.06 -8.84 17.27
N GLY A 33 -11.07 -8.56 18.10
CA GLY A 33 -11.21 -9.16 19.44
C GLY A 33 -10.15 -8.70 20.43
N LEU A 34 -9.50 -7.52 20.19
CA LEU A 34 -8.49 -6.96 21.09
C LEU A 34 -9.11 -5.91 22.02
N ASP A 35 -9.05 -6.17 23.32
CA ASP A 35 -9.44 -5.25 24.39
C ASP A 35 -8.19 -4.72 25.11
N THR A 36 -7.83 -3.45 24.84
CA THR A 36 -6.64 -2.82 25.42
C THR A 36 -6.72 -2.58 26.93
N SER A 37 -7.89 -2.77 27.56
CA SER A 37 -8.07 -2.64 29.00
C SER A 37 -7.78 -3.93 29.77
N LYS A 38 -7.62 -5.06 29.07
CA LYS A 38 -7.35 -6.38 29.62
C LYS A 38 -5.92 -6.84 29.36
N SER A 39 -5.47 -7.82 30.15
CA SER A 39 -4.18 -8.47 29.92
C SER A 39 -4.15 -9.17 28.56
N LEU A 40 -3.14 -8.92 27.75
CA LEU A 40 -2.95 -9.57 26.44
C LEU A 40 -2.70 -11.08 26.58
N LYS A 41 -2.25 -11.54 27.77
CA LYS A 41 -2.02 -12.97 28.09
C LYS A 41 -3.32 -13.74 28.34
N GLU A 42 -4.43 -13.04 28.51
CA GLU A 42 -5.74 -13.61 28.80
C GLU A 42 -6.73 -13.47 27.63
N GLN A 43 -6.26 -13.00 26.47
CA GLN A 43 -7.09 -12.79 25.30
C GLN A 43 -6.58 -13.65 24.14
N ASP A 44 -7.44 -14.50 23.61
CA ASP A 44 -7.15 -15.29 22.41
C ASP A 44 -6.92 -14.35 21.20
N CYS A 45 -5.96 -14.71 20.37
CA CYS A 45 -5.64 -13.98 19.15
C CYS A 45 -6.27 -14.68 17.93
N PRO A 46 -7.31 -14.10 17.30
CA PRO A 46 -8.02 -14.75 16.19
C PRO A 46 -7.23 -14.73 14.86
N VAL A 47 -6.12 -13.99 14.80
CA VAL A 47 -5.28 -13.91 13.59
C VAL A 47 -4.16 -14.95 13.56
N THR A 48 -4.12 -15.86 14.55
CA THR A 48 -3.17 -16.97 14.63
C THR A 48 -3.91 -18.28 14.90
N ASP A 49 -3.32 -19.41 14.55
CA ASP A 49 -3.83 -20.76 14.85
C ASP A 49 -3.64 -21.11 16.35
N GLY A 50 -4.21 -20.30 17.22
CA GLY A 50 -4.08 -20.42 18.68
C GLY A 50 -3.05 -19.47 19.25
N GLY A 51 -3.05 -19.37 20.60
CA GLY A 51 -2.22 -18.42 21.32
C GLY A 51 -2.93 -17.13 21.66
N THR A 52 -2.27 -16.29 22.42
CA THR A 52 -2.80 -15.04 22.94
C THR A 52 -2.29 -13.85 22.13
N TRP A 53 -2.92 -12.68 22.30
CA TRP A 53 -2.37 -11.44 21.75
C TRP A 53 -0.96 -11.13 22.26
N TYR A 54 -0.63 -11.56 23.48
CA TYR A 54 0.74 -11.47 23.99
C TYR A 54 1.70 -12.31 23.15
N ASP A 55 1.35 -13.56 22.84
CA ASP A 55 2.18 -14.45 22.02
C ASP A 55 2.38 -13.88 20.63
N TYR A 56 1.31 -13.39 20.01
CA TYR A 56 1.38 -12.73 18.70
C TYR A 56 2.39 -11.58 18.68
N PHE A 57 2.25 -10.59 19.58
CA PHE A 57 3.18 -9.46 19.60
C PHE A 57 4.60 -9.84 20.00
N ARG A 58 4.76 -10.85 20.89
CA ARG A 58 6.09 -11.38 21.25
C ARG A 58 6.77 -11.99 20.02
N ASP A 59 6.06 -12.81 19.27
CA ASP A 59 6.64 -13.52 18.13
C ASP A 59 6.96 -12.55 16.99
N GLN A 60 6.11 -11.55 16.74
CA GLN A 60 6.42 -10.45 15.83
C GLN A 60 7.65 -9.64 16.26
N ALA A 61 7.79 -9.39 17.57
CA ALA A 61 8.94 -8.67 18.10
C ALA A 61 10.25 -9.45 17.94
N LEU A 62 10.20 -10.76 18.15
CA LEU A 62 11.36 -11.65 17.97
C LEU A 62 11.80 -11.72 16.51
N GLU A 63 10.85 -11.88 15.58
CA GLU A 63 11.14 -11.89 14.15
C GLU A 63 11.71 -10.54 13.67
N SER A 64 11.14 -9.42 14.12
CA SER A 64 11.66 -8.10 13.77
C SER A 64 13.08 -7.87 14.31
N LEU A 65 13.31 -8.16 15.58
CA LEU A 65 14.64 -8.05 16.18
C LEU A 65 15.65 -8.95 15.46
N LYS A 66 15.30 -10.21 15.19
CA LYS A 66 16.13 -11.16 14.44
C LYS A 66 16.53 -10.61 13.07
N SER A 67 15.55 -10.15 12.31
CA SER A 67 15.78 -9.64 10.95
C SER A 67 16.71 -8.43 10.95
N TYR A 68 16.45 -7.43 11.79
CA TYR A 68 17.33 -6.25 11.88
C TYR A 68 18.73 -6.62 12.38
N ALA A 69 18.82 -7.52 13.36
CA ALA A 69 20.11 -7.97 13.89
C ALA A 69 20.95 -8.69 12.83
N LEU A 70 20.35 -9.59 12.06
CA LEU A 70 21.04 -10.35 11.02
C LEU A 70 21.51 -9.45 9.87
N LEU A 71 20.67 -8.50 9.44
CA LEU A 71 21.05 -7.51 8.43
C LEU A 71 22.19 -6.60 8.90
N ALA A 72 22.12 -6.10 10.14
CA ALA A 72 23.18 -5.28 10.71
C ALA A 72 24.50 -6.06 10.85
N GLN A 73 24.45 -7.30 11.34
CA GLN A 73 25.63 -8.17 11.42
C GLN A 73 26.23 -8.47 10.04
N LYS A 74 25.39 -8.67 9.03
CA LYS A 74 25.84 -8.90 7.65
C LYS A 74 26.52 -7.66 7.09
N ALA A 75 25.94 -6.48 7.30
CA ALA A 75 26.52 -5.19 6.93
C ALA A 75 27.93 -5.00 7.57
N GLU A 76 28.04 -5.23 8.88
CA GLU A 76 29.31 -5.14 9.60
C GLU A 76 30.33 -6.16 9.09
N ALA A 77 29.92 -7.41 8.86
CA ALA A 77 30.81 -8.47 8.37
C ALA A 77 31.35 -8.18 6.96
N GLU A 78 30.60 -7.46 6.14
CA GLU A 78 31.02 -7.02 4.81
C GLU A 78 31.77 -5.69 4.81
N GLY A 79 31.90 -5.04 5.96
CA GLY A 79 32.57 -3.74 6.08
C GLY A 79 31.77 -2.60 5.45
N PHE A 80 30.43 -2.74 5.41
CA PHE A 80 29.55 -1.69 4.90
C PHE A 80 29.60 -0.47 5.82
N ASP A 81 29.97 0.68 5.28
CA ASP A 81 30.09 1.95 6.02
C ASP A 81 28.93 2.89 5.64
N ALA A 82 28.02 3.07 6.57
CA ALA A 82 26.93 4.04 6.52
C ALA A 82 26.92 4.91 7.80
N SER A 83 28.11 5.12 8.41
CA SER A 83 28.21 5.76 9.72
C SER A 83 27.58 7.15 9.79
N GLU A 84 27.72 7.96 8.74
CA GLU A 84 27.13 9.30 8.66
C GLU A 84 25.60 9.25 8.56
N GLU A 85 25.07 8.42 7.65
CA GLU A 85 23.64 8.22 7.44
C GLU A 85 22.95 7.66 8.70
N VAL A 86 23.59 6.66 9.32
CA VAL A 86 23.10 6.06 10.57
C VAL A 86 23.06 7.09 11.69
N GLU A 87 24.12 7.90 11.87
CA GLU A 87 24.15 8.92 12.91
C GLU A 87 23.09 10.01 12.67
N GLN A 88 22.91 10.45 11.43
CA GLN A 88 21.86 11.38 11.07
C GLN A 88 20.48 10.82 11.42
N SER A 89 20.15 9.60 11.01
CA SER A 89 18.89 8.93 11.30
C SER A 89 18.64 8.79 12.81
N VAL A 90 19.69 8.48 13.58
CA VAL A 90 19.59 8.41 15.05
C VAL A 90 19.27 9.78 15.65
N GLN A 91 19.94 10.85 15.20
CA GLN A 91 19.69 12.20 15.70
C GLN A 91 18.29 12.71 15.35
N GLU A 92 17.81 12.44 14.15
CA GLU A 92 16.43 12.75 13.74
C GLU A 92 15.41 12.02 14.63
N THR A 93 15.59 10.71 14.84
CA THR A 93 14.71 9.90 15.72
C THR A 93 14.72 10.42 17.16
N LEU A 94 15.88 10.82 17.68
CA LEU A 94 15.96 11.38 19.02
C LEU A 94 15.33 12.77 19.13
N SER A 95 15.41 13.58 18.10
CA SER A 95 14.76 14.89 18.02
C SER A 95 13.23 14.76 18.03
N ASP A 96 12.69 13.83 17.23
CA ASP A 96 11.25 13.54 17.16
C ASP A 96 10.74 12.98 18.49
N LEU A 97 11.55 12.12 19.13
CA LEU A 97 11.26 11.58 20.44
C LEU A 97 11.16 12.69 21.49
N ASP A 98 12.11 13.65 21.47
CA ASP A 98 12.10 14.80 22.40
C ASP A 98 10.88 15.69 22.20
N ALA A 99 10.49 15.97 20.95
CA ALA A 99 9.30 16.75 20.63
C ALA A 99 8.03 16.04 21.15
N SER A 100 7.94 14.72 20.94
CA SER A 100 6.85 13.90 21.43
C SER A 100 6.80 13.84 22.96
N ALA A 101 7.94 13.67 23.60
CA ALA A 101 8.06 13.68 25.06
C ALA A 101 7.62 15.04 25.66
N ALA A 102 8.08 16.14 25.06
CA ALA A 102 7.69 17.49 25.49
C ALA A 102 6.18 17.73 25.36
N SER A 103 5.57 17.32 24.24
CA SER A 103 4.13 17.39 24.03
C SER A 103 3.34 16.60 25.07
N ALA A 104 3.87 15.45 25.51
CA ALA A 104 3.26 14.61 26.52
C ALA A 104 3.57 15.05 27.97
N GLY A 105 4.40 16.06 28.17
CA GLY A 105 4.83 16.53 29.48
C GLY A 105 5.83 15.59 30.20
N TYR A 106 6.58 14.81 29.44
CA TYR A 106 7.58 13.86 29.94
C TYR A 106 9.00 14.32 29.63
N THR A 107 9.94 13.82 30.43
CA THR A 107 11.37 13.79 30.03
C THR A 107 11.57 12.66 29.00
N ARG A 108 12.63 12.76 28.20
CA ARG A 108 13.01 11.68 27.23
C ARG A 108 12.99 10.30 27.90
N ALA A 109 13.63 10.16 29.06
CA ALA A 109 13.72 8.88 29.77
C ALA A 109 12.34 8.35 30.24
N GLN A 110 11.44 9.22 30.64
CA GLN A 110 10.07 8.86 31.02
C GLN A 110 9.27 8.44 29.79
N TYR A 111 9.41 9.16 28.70
CA TYR A 111 8.70 8.88 27.46
C TYR A 111 9.14 7.55 26.84
N ILE A 112 10.46 7.28 26.78
CA ILE A 112 10.98 5.97 26.35
C ILE A 112 10.32 4.83 27.12
N LYS A 113 10.25 4.93 28.46
CA LYS A 113 9.61 3.92 29.29
C LYS A 113 8.12 3.78 29.05
N ALA A 114 7.44 4.91 28.77
CA ALA A 114 6.01 4.90 28.49
C ALA A 114 5.67 4.24 27.16
N VAL A 115 6.49 4.44 26.12
CA VAL A 115 6.20 3.92 24.78
C VAL A 115 6.90 2.60 24.45
N CYS A 116 8.07 2.33 25.04
CA CYS A 116 8.85 1.10 24.76
C CYS A 116 8.85 0.09 25.92
N GLY A 117 8.19 0.43 27.04
CA GLY A 117 8.13 -0.41 28.22
C GLY A 117 9.20 -0.15 29.29
N PRO A 118 8.96 -0.61 30.52
CA PRO A 118 9.76 -0.24 31.71
C PRO A 118 11.20 -0.76 31.67
N LEU A 119 11.48 -1.80 30.88
CA LEU A 119 12.82 -2.38 30.71
C LEU A 119 13.72 -1.55 29.81
N VAL A 120 13.15 -0.69 28.95
CA VAL A 120 13.89 0.08 27.96
C VAL A 120 14.39 1.38 28.58
N ASN A 121 15.70 1.57 28.62
CA ASN A 121 16.35 2.82 28.94
C ASN A 121 16.91 3.48 27.67
N GLN A 122 17.41 4.72 27.77
CA GLN A 122 17.94 5.45 26.63
C GLN A 122 19.03 4.68 25.87
N LYS A 123 19.94 4.00 26.58
CA LYS A 123 21.03 3.24 25.95
C LYS A 123 20.49 2.06 25.11
N VAL A 124 19.48 1.36 25.61
CA VAL A 124 18.83 0.25 24.87
C VAL A 124 18.06 0.82 23.68
N PHE A 125 17.35 1.91 23.87
CA PHE A 125 16.64 2.62 22.80
C PHE A 125 17.59 3.00 21.66
N GLU A 126 18.67 3.76 21.97
CA GLU A 126 19.65 4.20 20.98
C GLU A 126 20.35 3.04 20.26
N ARG A 127 20.65 1.95 20.97
CA ARG A 127 21.21 0.75 20.36
C ARG A 127 20.27 0.14 19.31
N ASN A 128 19.00 0.01 19.62
CA ASN A 128 18.03 -0.58 18.70
C ASN A 128 17.79 0.32 17.49
N ILE A 129 17.60 1.64 17.68
CA ILE A 129 17.42 2.54 16.53
C ILE A 129 18.68 2.59 15.64
N ARG A 130 19.87 2.51 16.21
CA ARG A 130 21.13 2.45 15.46
C ARG A 130 21.26 1.16 14.65
N MET A 131 20.93 0.02 15.24
CA MET A 131 20.88 -1.29 14.56
C MET A 131 19.88 -1.26 13.41
N MET A 132 18.68 -0.73 13.63
CA MET A 132 17.64 -0.59 12.60
C MET A 132 18.09 0.34 11.47
N ALA A 133 18.72 1.48 11.79
CA ALA A 133 19.23 2.41 10.80
C ALA A 133 20.32 1.78 9.92
N LEU A 134 21.26 1.03 10.52
CA LEU A 134 22.30 0.32 9.77
C LEU A 134 21.70 -0.77 8.87
N ALA A 135 20.76 -1.56 9.39
CA ALA A 135 20.09 -2.59 8.62
C ALA A 135 19.30 -2.00 7.43
N GLN A 136 18.64 -0.86 7.65
CA GLN A 136 17.90 -0.15 6.61
C GLN A 136 18.82 0.42 5.55
N ALA A 137 19.91 1.09 5.94
CA ALA A 137 20.90 1.63 5.01
C ALA A 137 21.53 0.52 4.15
N TYR A 138 21.84 -0.63 4.77
CA TYR A 138 22.37 -1.78 4.05
C TYR A 138 21.36 -2.37 3.06
N SER A 139 20.08 -2.49 3.47
CA SER A 139 19.00 -2.95 2.60
C SER A 139 18.74 -2.00 1.43
N ASN A 140 18.73 -0.69 1.69
CA ASN A 140 18.59 0.33 0.65
C ASN A 140 19.76 0.26 -0.35
N SER A 141 20.99 0.16 0.15
CA SER A 141 22.18 0.04 -0.70
C SER A 141 22.13 -1.18 -1.62
N TYR A 142 21.64 -2.32 -1.12
CA TYR A 142 21.43 -3.50 -1.96
C TYR A 142 20.34 -3.24 -3.01
N ALA A 143 19.19 -2.72 -2.62
CA ALA A 143 18.10 -2.41 -3.54
C ALA A 143 18.53 -1.44 -4.64
N ASP A 144 19.27 -0.40 -4.28
CA ASP A 144 19.79 0.62 -5.21
C ASP A 144 20.86 0.05 -6.17
N SER A 145 21.55 -1.01 -5.79
CA SER A 145 22.54 -1.69 -6.64
C SER A 145 21.90 -2.55 -7.74
N LEU A 146 20.60 -2.88 -7.60
CA LEU A 146 19.90 -3.73 -8.57
C LEU A 146 19.61 -2.96 -9.86
N SER A 147 20.17 -3.45 -10.95
CA SER A 147 19.94 -2.93 -12.29
C SER A 147 19.84 -4.07 -13.28
N TYR A 148 18.99 -3.92 -14.29
CA TYR A 148 18.74 -4.93 -15.30
C TYR A 148 18.89 -4.35 -16.70
N THR A 149 19.36 -5.17 -17.62
CA THR A 149 19.41 -4.83 -19.04
C THR A 149 18.02 -4.94 -19.66
N SER A 150 17.81 -4.26 -20.78
CA SER A 150 16.53 -4.37 -21.51
C SER A 150 16.20 -5.80 -21.93
N ASP A 151 17.22 -6.64 -22.21
CA ASP A 151 17.01 -8.04 -22.56
C ASP A 151 16.52 -8.87 -21.36
N GLU A 152 17.01 -8.60 -20.14
CA GLU A 152 16.54 -9.25 -18.91
C GLU A 152 15.10 -8.84 -18.58
N VAL A 153 14.78 -7.55 -18.73
CA VAL A 153 13.42 -7.06 -18.54
C VAL A 153 12.45 -7.64 -19.57
N GLN A 154 12.87 -7.74 -20.84
CA GLN A 154 12.07 -8.41 -21.88
C GLN A 154 11.87 -9.89 -21.56
N ALA A 155 12.90 -10.60 -21.09
CA ALA A 155 12.79 -12.00 -20.70
C ALA A 155 11.81 -12.21 -19.53
N ALA A 156 11.76 -11.27 -18.56
CA ALA A 156 10.78 -11.31 -17.48
C ALA A 156 9.34 -11.14 -18.01
N TYR A 157 9.14 -10.21 -18.94
CA TYR A 157 7.86 -10.07 -19.64
C TYR A 157 7.48 -11.37 -20.38
N ASP A 158 8.39 -11.94 -21.14
CA ASP A 158 8.12 -13.14 -21.96
C ASP A 158 7.80 -14.37 -21.10
N ALA A 159 8.30 -14.43 -19.87
CA ALA A 159 8.03 -15.50 -18.91
C ALA A 159 6.60 -15.48 -18.37
N ASP A 160 6.03 -14.29 -18.13
CA ASP A 160 4.65 -14.12 -17.67
C ASP A 160 4.02 -12.84 -18.26
N PRO A 161 3.64 -12.84 -19.54
CA PRO A 161 3.10 -11.64 -20.19
C PRO A 161 1.82 -11.09 -19.53
N LYS A 162 1.01 -11.96 -18.91
CA LYS A 162 -0.30 -11.58 -18.34
C LYS A 162 -0.15 -10.65 -17.12
N SER A 163 0.94 -10.75 -16.38
CA SER A 163 1.23 -9.87 -15.24
C SER A 163 1.51 -8.41 -15.65
N PHE A 164 1.81 -8.17 -16.92
CA PHE A 164 2.16 -6.85 -17.47
C PHE A 164 1.16 -6.35 -18.51
N GLN A 165 -0.04 -6.91 -18.47
CA GLN A 165 -1.17 -6.55 -19.32
C GLN A 165 -2.30 -5.98 -18.49
N SER A 166 -3.19 -5.23 -19.14
CA SER A 166 -4.47 -4.82 -18.59
C SER A 166 -5.60 -5.25 -19.51
N ALA A 167 -6.74 -5.59 -18.91
CA ALA A 167 -7.98 -5.88 -19.63
C ALA A 167 -8.89 -4.66 -19.58
N ASP A 168 -9.57 -4.40 -20.69
CA ASP A 168 -10.67 -3.46 -20.81
C ASP A 168 -11.98 -4.25 -20.69
N ILE A 169 -12.72 -4.01 -19.61
CA ILE A 169 -13.94 -4.72 -19.26
C ILE A 169 -15.01 -3.78 -18.74
N GLU A 170 -16.24 -4.12 -19.01
CA GLU A 170 -17.39 -3.55 -18.30
C GLU A 170 -18.04 -4.61 -17.41
N TYR A 171 -18.62 -4.19 -16.30
CA TYR A 171 -19.43 -5.08 -15.48
C TYR A 171 -20.66 -4.40 -14.90
N ILE A 172 -21.67 -5.22 -14.58
CA ILE A 172 -22.79 -4.84 -13.75
C ILE A 172 -22.79 -5.80 -12.55
N LEU A 173 -22.57 -5.25 -11.35
CA LEU A 173 -22.62 -6.01 -10.11
C LEU A 173 -24.04 -6.02 -9.55
N PHE A 174 -24.57 -7.20 -9.32
CA PHE A 174 -25.80 -7.46 -8.56
C PHE A 174 -25.41 -8.04 -7.20
N SER A 175 -25.54 -7.21 -6.16
CA SER A 175 -25.29 -7.64 -4.78
C SER A 175 -26.46 -8.52 -4.30
N SER A 176 -26.17 -9.57 -3.53
CA SER A 176 -27.18 -10.38 -2.87
C SER A 176 -27.98 -9.59 -1.82
N GLY A 177 -27.39 -8.55 -1.24
CA GLY A 177 -28.02 -7.74 -0.19
C GLY A 177 -28.30 -8.51 1.11
N ALA A 178 -27.73 -9.71 1.28
CA ALA A 178 -27.92 -10.52 2.47
C ALA A 178 -27.35 -9.81 3.71
N GLY A 179 -28.20 -9.60 4.72
CA GLY A 179 -27.79 -9.05 6.02
C GLY A 179 -26.95 -10.03 6.83
N SER A 180 -26.28 -9.52 7.85
CA SER A 180 -25.49 -10.35 8.78
C SER A 180 -26.33 -11.40 9.49
N ASP A 181 -27.60 -11.12 9.69
CA ASP A 181 -28.54 -11.96 10.45
C ASP A 181 -29.32 -12.96 9.56
N ALA A 182 -29.10 -12.93 8.23
CA ALA A 182 -29.73 -13.84 7.30
C ALA A 182 -29.28 -15.28 7.52
N THR A 183 -30.23 -16.22 7.45
CA THR A 183 -29.95 -17.66 7.49
C THR A 183 -29.17 -18.10 6.23
N ASP A 184 -28.53 -19.25 6.28
CA ASP A 184 -27.81 -19.80 5.13
C ASP A 184 -28.72 -20.07 3.93
N GLU A 185 -29.99 -20.46 4.18
CA GLU A 185 -31.02 -20.63 3.13
C GLU A 185 -31.37 -19.29 2.48
N GLU A 186 -31.59 -18.24 3.28
CA GLU A 186 -31.88 -16.89 2.77
C GLU A 186 -30.69 -16.32 1.99
N LYS A 187 -29.45 -16.49 2.48
CA LYS A 187 -28.23 -16.09 1.77
C LYS A 187 -28.12 -16.79 0.41
N ALA A 188 -28.35 -18.11 0.38
CA ALA A 188 -28.31 -18.89 -0.84
C ALA A 188 -29.38 -18.45 -1.85
N GLN A 189 -30.61 -18.16 -1.39
CA GLN A 189 -31.68 -17.67 -2.25
C GLN A 189 -31.35 -16.29 -2.84
N LEU A 190 -30.93 -15.35 -2.00
CA LEU A 190 -30.54 -13.98 -2.44
C LEU A 190 -29.37 -14.00 -3.41
N LEU A 191 -28.44 -14.92 -3.21
CA LEU A 191 -27.30 -15.11 -4.10
C LEU A 191 -27.74 -15.66 -5.47
N ASP A 192 -28.69 -16.61 -5.49
CA ASP A 192 -29.28 -17.14 -6.73
C ASP A 192 -30.07 -16.05 -7.48
N GLU A 193 -30.83 -15.22 -6.78
CA GLU A 193 -31.53 -14.07 -7.36
C GLU A 193 -30.52 -13.07 -8.01
N ALA A 194 -29.40 -12.77 -7.36
CA ALA A 194 -28.34 -11.94 -7.93
C ALA A 194 -27.77 -12.56 -9.20
N LYS A 195 -27.56 -13.88 -9.20
CA LYS A 195 -27.07 -14.62 -10.39
C LYS A 195 -28.08 -14.53 -11.54
N GLN A 196 -29.35 -14.74 -11.28
CA GLN A 196 -30.40 -14.64 -12.29
C GLN A 196 -30.53 -13.22 -12.87
N LYS A 197 -30.30 -12.17 -12.06
CA LYS A 197 -30.21 -10.80 -12.54
C LYS A 197 -29.03 -10.62 -13.49
N ALA A 198 -27.84 -11.13 -13.15
CA ALA A 198 -26.68 -11.07 -14.01
C ALA A 198 -26.90 -11.80 -15.35
N GLU A 199 -27.50 -12.98 -15.34
CA GLU A 199 -27.88 -13.72 -16.55
C GLU A 199 -28.92 -12.96 -17.39
N THR A 200 -29.87 -12.31 -16.76
CA THR A 200 -30.88 -11.48 -17.43
C THR A 200 -30.23 -10.26 -18.09
N ALA A 201 -29.30 -9.61 -17.40
CA ALA A 201 -28.55 -8.47 -17.94
C ALA A 201 -27.81 -8.86 -19.22
N LEU A 202 -27.10 -9.99 -19.22
CA LEU A 202 -26.42 -10.49 -20.43
C LEU A 202 -27.38 -10.86 -21.55
N SER A 203 -28.56 -11.37 -21.23
CA SER A 203 -29.61 -11.67 -22.22
C SER A 203 -30.14 -10.39 -22.88
N ARG A 204 -30.33 -9.30 -22.14
CA ARG A 204 -30.72 -7.99 -22.65
C ARG A 204 -29.63 -7.38 -23.54
N TYR A 205 -28.37 -7.47 -23.09
CA TYR A 205 -27.23 -7.02 -23.89
C TYR A 205 -27.17 -7.76 -25.24
N ALA A 206 -27.37 -9.07 -25.25
CA ALA A 206 -27.41 -9.86 -26.48
C ALA A 206 -28.57 -9.48 -27.42
N GLN A 207 -29.60 -8.79 -26.92
CA GLN A 207 -30.70 -8.23 -27.70
C GLN A 207 -30.43 -6.81 -28.23
N GLY A 208 -29.25 -6.25 -27.90
CA GLY A 208 -28.76 -4.97 -28.39
C GLY A 208 -29.02 -3.77 -27.48
N GLU A 209 -29.41 -3.99 -26.22
CA GLU A 209 -29.48 -2.91 -25.24
C GLU A 209 -28.06 -2.49 -24.80
N ALA A 210 -27.88 -1.21 -24.48
CA ALA A 210 -26.61 -0.70 -23.98
C ALA A 210 -26.32 -1.21 -22.56
N PHE A 211 -25.08 -1.62 -22.29
CA PHE A 211 -24.72 -2.32 -21.07
C PHE A 211 -24.87 -1.45 -19.81
N ASP A 212 -24.49 -0.19 -19.89
CA ASP A 212 -24.69 0.83 -18.85
C ASP A 212 -26.17 1.09 -18.55
N ALA A 213 -27.01 1.22 -19.59
CA ALA A 213 -28.45 1.43 -19.45
C ALA A 213 -29.15 0.21 -18.79
N ILE A 214 -28.69 -1.01 -19.08
CA ILE A 214 -29.15 -2.23 -18.39
C ILE A 214 -28.82 -2.16 -16.91
N GLY A 215 -27.61 -1.73 -16.57
CA GLY A 215 -27.18 -1.58 -15.18
C GLY A 215 -28.08 -0.60 -14.42
N GLU A 216 -28.37 0.55 -15.00
CA GLU A 216 -29.25 1.55 -14.41
C GLU A 216 -30.69 1.03 -14.23
N ASP A 217 -31.28 0.45 -15.28
CA ASP A 217 -32.65 -0.05 -15.24
C ASP A 217 -32.86 -1.22 -14.28
N MET A 218 -31.86 -2.09 -14.12
CA MET A 218 -31.91 -3.26 -13.23
C MET A 218 -31.38 -2.97 -11.81
N GLU A 219 -31.09 -1.71 -11.48
CA GLU A 219 -30.53 -1.29 -10.19
C GLU A 219 -29.22 -2.03 -9.83
N GLY A 220 -28.41 -2.36 -10.84
CA GLY A 220 -27.10 -2.94 -10.69
C GLY A 220 -26.02 -1.85 -10.62
N THR A 221 -24.90 -2.16 -10.00
CA THR A 221 -23.73 -1.25 -9.97
C THR A 221 -22.94 -1.47 -11.26
N TYR A 222 -23.06 -0.55 -12.19
CA TYR A 222 -22.29 -0.54 -13.43
C TYR A 222 -20.90 0.10 -13.23
N ALA A 223 -19.88 -0.47 -13.88
CA ALA A 223 -18.58 0.17 -14.04
C ALA A 223 -17.89 -0.29 -15.34
N HIS A 224 -17.11 0.63 -15.92
CA HIS A 224 -16.17 0.37 -16.99
C HIS A 224 -14.76 0.52 -16.45
N ILE A 225 -13.94 -0.53 -16.58
CA ILE A 225 -12.54 -0.55 -16.14
C ILE A 225 -11.67 -0.75 -17.38
N GLY A 226 -11.10 0.35 -17.90
CA GLY A 226 -10.26 0.32 -19.09
C GLY A 226 -8.88 -0.32 -18.89
N TYR A 227 -8.43 -0.44 -17.63
CA TYR A 227 -7.10 -0.93 -17.28
C TYR A 227 -7.15 -1.89 -16.07
N ALA A 228 -8.00 -2.91 -16.13
CA ALA A 228 -8.06 -3.93 -15.10
C ALA A 228 -6.80 -4.80 -15.11
N ALA A 229 -6.06 -4.81 -13.99
CA ALA A 229 -4.89 -5.67 -13.83
C ALA A 229 -5.31 -7.15 -13.66
N ASN A 230 -4.42 -8.08 -14.02
CA ASN A 230 -4.60 -9.50 -13.75
C ASN A 230 -4.76 -9.77 -12.24
N GLY A 231 -5.63 -10.71 -11.89
CA GLY A 231 -5.92 -11.02 -10.49
C GLY A 231 -6.70 -12.33 -10.32
N ALA A 232 -6.85 -12.73 -9.07
CA ALA A 232 -7.41 -14.02 -8.70
C ALA A 232 -8.95 -14.08 -8.60
N SER A 233 -9.67 -12.97 -8.85
CA SER A 233 -11.15 -13.03 -8.88
C SER A 233 -11.65 -13.78 -10.09
N ASP A 234 -12.83 -14.39 -9.99
CA ASP A 234 -13.45 -15.14 -11.11
C ASP A 234 -13.57 -14.27 -12.37
N MET A 235 -13.95 -13.00 -12.21
CA MET A 235 -14.06 -12.04 -13.29
C MET A 235 -12.71 -11.81 -13.99
N LEU A 236 -11.64 -11.56 -13.23
CA LEU A 236 -10.32 -11.28 -13.79
C LEU A 236 -9.67 -12.56 -14.34
N THR A 237 -9.81 -13.70 -13.66
CA THR A 237 -9.35 -14.99 -14.18
C THR A 237 -9.99 -15.29 -15.55
N TRP A 238 -11.29 -15.01 -15.69
CA TRP A 238 -11.98 -15.16 -16.97
C TRP A 238 -11.50 -14.14 -18.01
N ALA A 239 -11.35 -12.87 -17.65
CA ALA A 239 -10.90 -11.82 -18.58
C ALA A 239 -9.47 -12.06 -19.10
N PHE A 240 -8.62 -12.71 -18.31
CA PHE A 240 -7.24 -13.03 -18.68
C PHE A 240 -7.06 -14.42 -19.32
N ASP A 241 -8.13 -15.15 -19.61
CA ASP A 241 -8.08 -16.36 -20.40
C ASP A 241 -7.73 -16.03 -21.86
N ASP A 242 -6.82 -16.81 -22.47
CA ASP A 242 -6.32 -16.56 -23.83
C ASP A 242 -7.37 -16.78 -24.92
N ALA A 243 -8.47 -17.45 -24.60
CA ALA A 243 -9.59 -17.64 -25.51
C ALA A 243 -10.52 -16.41 -25.64
N ARG A 244 -10.32 -15.37 -24.82
CA ARG A 244 -11.23 -14.20 -24.83
C ARG A 244 -11.16 -13.41 -26.12
N GLN A 245 -12.33 -13.01 -26.60
CA GLN A 245 -12.52 -12.18 -27.79
C GLN A 245 -13.41 -10.98 -27.45
N GLU A 246 -13.24 -9.89 -28.19
CA GLU A 246 -14.11 -8.71 -28.06
C GLU A 246 -15.59 -9.09 -28.14
N GLY A 247 -16.36 -8.58 -27.20
CA GLY A 247 -17.79 -8.88 -27.07
C GLY A 247 -18.12 -10.14 -26.28
N ASP A 248 -17.13 -10.93 -25.83
CA ASP A 248 -17.39 -12.06 -24.94
C ASP A 248 -18.00 -11.60 -23.63
N THR A 249 -18.95 -12.38 -23.12
CA THR A 249 -19.63 -12.11 -21.87
C THR A 249 -19.62 -13.31 -20.94
N THR A 250 -19.71 -13.06 -19.63
CA THR A 250 -19.85 -14.11 -18.61
C THR A 250 -20.61 -13.62 -17.38
N VAL A 251 -21.11 -14.56 -16.59
CA VAL A 251 -21.52 -14.33 -15.21
C VAL A 251 -20.40 -14.82 -14.30
N ALA A 252 -19.83 -13.92 -13.49
CA ALA A 252 -18.74 -14.23 -12.57
C ALA A 252 -19.18 -14.01 -11.12
N ALA A 253 -18.76 -14.86 -10.19
CA ALA A 253 -19.08 -14.70 -8.78
C ALA A 253 -18.30 -13.53 -8.14
N TYR A 254 -18.99 -12.80 -7.27
CA TYR A 254 -18.38 -11.86 -6.32
C TYR A 254 -18.35 -12.50 -4.92
N GLY A 255 -17.65 -13.61 -4.82
CA GLY A 255 -17.68 -14.46 -3.64
C GLY A 255 -19.11 -14.82 -3.26
N GLU A 256 -19.42 -14.73 -1.94
CA GLU A 256 -20.78 -14.95 -1.41
C GLU A 256 -21.64 -13.66 -1.39
N LYS A 257 -21.16 -12.57 -2.02
CA LYS A 257 -21.77 -11.25 -1.94
C LYS A 257 -22.65 -10.90 -3.13
N GLY A 258 -22.55 -11.62 -4.24
CA GLY A 258 -23.30 -11.34 -5.46
C GLY A 258 -22.68 -11.93 -6.72
N TYR A 259 -23.11 -11.40 -7.86
CA TYR A 259 -22.64 -11.80 -9.18
C TYR A 259 -22.43 -10.60 -10.09
N TYR A 260 -21.41 -10.71 -10.91
CA TYR A 260 -21.14 -9.78 -12.02
C TYR A 260 -21.74 -10.33 -13.32
N ALA A 261 -22.42 -9.49 -14.08
CA ALA A 261 -22.50 -9.64 -15.53
C ALA A 261 -21.28 -8.91 -16.10
N VAL A 262 -20.45 -9.58 -16.91
CA VAL A 262 -19.17 -9.05 -17.41
C VAL A 262 -19.16 -9.02 -18.93
N LEU A 263 -18.67 -7.93 -19.49
CA LEU A 263 -18.41 -7.74 -20.93
C LEU A 263 -16.91 -7.47 -21.13
N PHE A 264 -16.29 -8.23 -22.03
CA PHE A 264 -14.88 -8.08 -22.38
C PHE A 264 -14.71 -7.28 -23.67
N HIS A 265 -13.86 -6.28 -23.68
CA HIS A 265 -13.52 -5.49 -24.84
C HIS A 265 -12.14 -5.90 -25.41
N SER A 266 -11.11 -5.81 -24.61
CA SER A 266 -9.75 -6.11 -25.07
C SER A 266 -8.82 -6.47 -23.92
N ARG A 267 -7.64 -6.97 -24.27
CA ARG A 267 -6.50 -7.13 -23.37
C ARG A 267 -5.23 -6.77 -24.12
N SER A 268 -4.41 -5.93 -23.53
CA SER A 268 -3.19 -5.48 -24.16
C SER A 268 -2.07 -5.29 -23.14
N ARG A 269 -0.83 -5.34 -23.62
CA ARG A 269 0.33 -4.96 -22.84
C ARG A 269 0.23 -3.48 -22.44
N ASN A 270 0.75 -3.14 -21.26
CA ASN A 270 0.75 -1.78 -20.72
C ASN A 270 1.83 -0.92 -21.40
N ASP A 271 1.64 -0.62 -22.70
CA ASP A 271 2.59 0.13 -23.52
C ASP A 271 2.56 1.66 -23.29
N TYR A 272 1.61 2.16 -22.49
CA TYR A 272 1.60 3.56 -22.10
C TYR A 272 2.69 3.87 -21.07
N HIS A 273 3.06 5.15 -20.95
CA HIS A 273 4.06 5.62 -19.99
C HIS A 273 3.38 6.15 -18.73
N THR A 274 3.92 5.85 -17.57
CA THR A 274 3.49 6.45 -16.29
C THR A 274 3.87 7.92 -16.23
N VAL A 275 3.19 8.67 -15.37
CA VAL A 275 3.44 10.11 -15.20
C VAL A 275 3.63 10.44 -13.73
N SER A 276 4.37 11.52 -13.46
CA SER A 276 4.53 12.07 -12.13
C SER A 276 3.92 13.46 -12.08
N VAL A 277 3.18 13.75 -11.02
CA VAL A 277 2.52 15.03 -10.80
C VAL A 277 2.68 15.47 -9.35
N ARG A 278 2.53 16.79 -9.11
CA ARG A 278 2.20 17.30 -7.78
C ARG A 278 0.76 17.78 -7.77
N HIS A 279 0.10 17.69 -6.64
CA HIS A 279 -1.22 18.27 -6.50
C HIS A 279 -1.46 18.88 -5.12
N ILE A 280 -2.42 19.81 -5.07
CA ILE A 280 -2.90 20.42 -3.84
C ILE A 280 -4.41 20.16 -3.78
N LEU A 281 -4.86 19.37 -2.82
CA LEU A 281 -6.27 19.11 -2.60
C LEU A 281 -6.86 20.15 -1.66
N VAL A 282 -7.94 20.78 -2.08
CA VAL A 282 -8.72 21.75 -1.27
C VAL A 282 -10.22 21.51 -1.47
N ASP A 283 -11.02 22.08 -0.57
CA ASP A 283 -12.47 21.87 -0.48
C ASP A 283 -13.30 22.77 -1.41
N SER A 284 -12.71 23.83 -2.00
CA SER A 284 -13.44 24.77 -2.82
C SER A 284 -12.68 25.22 -4.06
N GLU A 285 -13.45 25.49 -5.14
CA GLU A 285 -12.91 26.03 -6.38
C GLU A 285 -12.26 27.40 -6.19
N GLU A 286 -12.83 28.23 -5.31
CA GLU A 286 -12.29 29.55 -4.98
C GLU A 286 -10.87 29.41 -4.42
N LYS A 287 -10.67 28.49 -3.45
CA LYS A 287 -9.35 28.26 -2.86
C LYS A 287 -8.36 27.67 -3.88
N ALA A 288 -8.81 26.77 -4.74
CA ALA A 288 -7.97 26.20 -5.80
C ALA A 288 -7.50 27.31 -6.77
N ASN A 289 -8.39 28.19 -7.19
CA ASN A 289 -8.06 29.33 -8.06
C ASN A 289 -7.11 30.33 -7.38
N GLU A 290 -7.30 30.61 -6.09
CA GLU A 290 -6.41 31.47 -5.29
C GLU A 290 -4.98 30.90 -5.28
N LEU A 291 -4.84 29.60 -5.02
CA LEU A 291 -3.52 28.93 -4.95
C LEU A 291 -2.84 28.87 -6.33
N LEU A 292 -3.61 28.59 -7.39
CA LEU A 292 -3.07 28.60 -8.74
C LEU A 292 -2.63 30.03 -9.14
N GLN A 293 -3.39 31.05 -8.76
CA GLN A 293 -2.99 32.44 -8.98
C GLN A 293 -1.74 32.81 -8.19
N GLN A 294 -1.65 32.39 -6.91
CA GLN A 294 -0.46 32.61 -6.10
C GLN A 294 0.79 31.96 -6.71
N TYR A 295 0.66 30.75 -7.25
CA TYR A 295 1.73 30.07 -7.99
C TYR A 295 2.13 30.86 -9.24
N ASN A 296 1.16 31.30 -10.05
CA ASN A 296 1.40 32.02 -11.29
C ASN A 296 2.04 33.40 -11.07
N ASP A 297 1.75 34.04 -9.94
CA ASP A 297 2.34 35.34 -9.57
C ASP A 297 3.72 35.19 -8.91
N GLY A 298 4.13 33.95 -8.57
CA GLY A 298 5.38 33.62 -7.90
C GLY A 298 6.48 33.16 -8.86
N GLU A 299 7.38 32.30 -8.33
CA GLU A 299 8.55 31.81 -9.08
C GLU A 299 8.22 30.78 -10.17
N GLN A 300 7.04 30.20 -10.17
CA GLN A 300 6.57 29.19 -11.12
C GLN A 300 7.53 27.98 -11.28
N THR A 301 8.15 27.58 -10.18
CA THR A 301 9.02 26.40 -10.10
C THR A 301 8.30 25.23 -9.45
N GLU A 302 8.80 24.01 -9.68
CA GLU A 302 8.29 22.81 -8.99
C GLU A 302 8.41 22.94 -7.47
N ASP A 303 9.52 23.49 -6.96
CA ASP A 303 9.76 23.70 -5.53
C ASP A 303 8.77 24.71 -4.93
N ALA A 304 8.44 25.78 -5.67
CA ALA A 304 7.42 26.75 -5.25
C ALA A 304 6.03 26.10 -5.17
N PHE A 305 5.68 25.23 -6.11
CA PHE A 305 4.45 24.47 -6.07
C PHE A 305 4.43 23.48 -4.89
N ALA A 306 5.55 22.76 -4.66
CA ALA A 306 5.70 21.85 -3.53
C ALA A 306 5.52 22.57 -2.19
N ALA A 307 6.07 23.77 -2.03
CA ALA A 307 5.90 24.58 -0.83
C ALA A 307 4.43 24.99 -0.60
N LEU A 308 3.69 25.34 -1.66
CA LEU A 308 2.26 25.60 -1.59
C LEU A 308 1.47 24.34 -1.18
N ALA A 309 1.84 23.18 -1.70
CA ALA A 309 1.21 21.90 -1.33
C ALA A 309 1.40 21.59 0.16
N VAL A 310 2.63 21.71 0.68
CA VAL A 310 2.93 21.52 2.11
C VAL A 310 2.08 22.43 2.99
N ALA A 311 1.87 23.68 2.56
CA ALA A 311 1.18 24.70 3.37
C ALA A 311 -0.35 24.59 3.30
N ASN A 312 -0.93 24.03 2.23
CA ASN A 312 -2.36 24.19 1.95
C ASN A 312 -3.10 22.89 1.63
N SER A 313 -2.41 21.82 1.20
CA SER A 313 -3.08 20.59 0.80
C SER A 313 -3.67 19.85 1.98
N THR A 314 -4.88 19.33 1.80
CA THR A 314 -5.54 18.44 2.77
C THR A 314 -5.28 16.95 2.47
N ASP A 315 -4.56 16.64 1.38
CA ASP A 315 -4.19 15.27 1.05
C ASP A 315 -3.08 14.74 1.97
N SER A 316 -3.05 13.43 2.14
CA SER A 316 -2.06 12.74 3.00
C SER A 316 -0.60 12.94 2.53
N ASN A 317 -0.38 13.20 1.23
CA ASN A 317 0.93 13.45 0.65
C ASN A 317 1.39 14.93 0.72
N ALA A 318 0.63 15.79 1.40
CA ALA A 318 0.95 17.22 1.56
C ALA A 318 2.39 17.44 2.06
N SER A 319 2.83 16.67 3.07
CA SER A 319 4.18 16.76 3.64
C SER A 319 5.32 16.46 2.65
N SER A 320 5.01 15.72 1.57
CA SER A 320 5.92 15.43 0.45
C SER A 320 5.77 16.44 -0.70
N GLY A 321 5.17 17.60 -0.45
CA GLY A 321 4.90 18.61 -1.47
C GLY A 321 3.90 18.16 -2.52
N GLY A 322 2.94 17.31 -2.14
CA GLY A 322 1.87 16.79 -2.98
C GLY A 322 2.34 15.89 -4.14
N LEU A 323 3.53 15.29 -4.04
CA LEU A 323 4.12 14.48 -5.11
C LEU A 323 3.47 13.09 -5.19
N TYR A 324 3.04 12.72 -6.40
CA TYR A 324 2.76 11.36 -6.84
C TYR A 324 3.69 10.99 -7.99
N THR A 325 4.46 9.92 -7.81
CA THR A 325 5.37 9.38 -8.82
C THR A 325 4.76 8.17 -9.51
N ASP A 326 5.09 8.00 -10.78
CA ASP A 326 4.76 6.81 -11.57
C ASP A 326 3.27 6.41 -11.53
N ILE A 327 2.39 7.41 -11.61
CA ILE A 327 0.95 7.17 -11.74
C ILE A 327 0.70 6.36 -13.00
N TYR A 328 -0.02 5.27 -12.84
CA TYR A 328 -0.46 4.41 -13.94
C TYR A 328 -1.98 4.53 -14.16
N ARG A 329 -2.46 4.12 -15.35
CA ARG A 329 -3.87 4.18 -15.68
C ARG A 329 -4.70 3.23 -14.83
N GLY A 330 -5.86 3.70 -14.38
CA GLY A 330 -6.75 3.00 -13.45
C GLY A 330 -6.37 3.15 -11.96
N GLN A 331 -5.33 3.92 -11.64
CA GLN A 331 -4.91 4.15 -10.25
C GLN A 331 -5.71 5.23 -9.55
N THR A 332 -6.14 6.25 -10.29
CA THR A 332 -6.84 7.43 -9.74
C THR A 332 -8.26 7.55 -10.32
N VAL A 333 -9.06 8.45 -9.75
CA VAL A 333 -10.38 8.76 -10.30
C VAL A 333 -10.26 9.36 -11.70
N SER A 334 -11.26 9.14 -12.54
CA SER A 334 -11.21 9.41 -13.98
C SER A 334 -10.81 10.85 -14.32
N GLU A 335 -11.37 11.83 -13.61
CA GLU A 335 -11.11 13.24 -13.88
C GLU A 335 -9.65 13.62 -13.61
N PHE A 336 -9.06 13.05 -12.56
CA PHE A 336 -7.64 13.22 -12.23
C PHE A 336 -6.75 12.51 -13.24
N GLU A 337 -7.10 11.26 -13.60
CA GLU A 337 -6.39 10.47 -14.60
C GLU A 337 -6.40 11.15 -15.98
N ASP A 338 -7.57 11.63 -16.43
CA ASP A 338 -7.71 12.31 -17.74
C ASP A 338 -6.80 13.52 -17.84
N TRP A 339 -6.69 14.30 -16.76
CA TRP A 339 -5.75 15.41 -16.72
C TRP A 339 -4.29 14.95 -16.81
N CYS A 340 -3.93 13.92 -16.04
CA CYS A 340 -2.56 13.38 -15.98
C CYS A 340 -2.10 12.81 -17.34
N PHE A 341 -2.99 12.12 -18.04
CA PHE A 341 -2.67 11.38 -19.27
C PHE A 341 -3.10 12.12 -20.56
N ASP A 342 -3.44 13.39 -20.47
CA ASP A 342 -3.62 14.22 -21.67
C ASP A 342 -2.29 14.30 -22.43
N SER A 343 -2.28 13.85 -23.68
CA SER A 343 -1.07 13.72 -24.50
C SER A 343 -0.38 15.06 -24.81
N SER A 344 -1.04 16.19 -24.54
CA SER A 344 -0.47 17.53 -24.71
C SER A 344 0.34 18.00 -23.50
N ARG A 345 0.28 17.32 -22.35
CA ARG A 345 0.95 17.74 -21.10
C ARG A 345 2.46 17.78 -21.23
N GLN A 346 3.02 18.83 -20.66
CA GLN A 346 4.46 19.03 -20.55
C GLN A 346 4.84 19.39 -19.12
N ALA A 347 6.10 19.12 -18.76
CA ALA A 347 6.63 19.50 -17.45
C ALA A 347 6.40 21.00 -17.19
N GLY A 348 5.84 21.31 -16.01
CA GLY A 348 5.46 22.66 -15.61
C GLY A 348 4.02 23.05 -15.93
N ASP A 349 3.27 22.24 -16.68
CA ASP A 349 1.84 22.52 -16.92
C ASP A 349 1.06 22.44 -15.61
N THR A 350 0.15 23.38 -15.44
CA THR A 350 -0.74 23.48 -14.28
C THR A 350 -2.20 23.51 -14.68
N GLY A 351 -3.07 23.18 -13.75
CA GLY A 351 -4.51 23.22 -13.97
C GLY A 351 -5.30 22.97 -12.68
N ILE A 352 -6.62 22.99 -12.80
CA ILE A 352 -7.51 22.62 -11.70
C ILE A 352 -8.41 21.49 -12.18
N VAL A 353 -8.54 20.45 -11.35
CA VAL A 353 -9.41 19.30 -11.60
C VAL A 353 -10.39 19.18 -10.43
N GLN A 354 -11.67 19.07 -10.73
CA GLN A 354 -12.70 18.76 -9.74
C GLN A 354 -12.94 17.25 -9.72
N THR A 355 -12.95 16.67 -8.53
CA THR A 355 -13.29 15.25 -8.30
C THR A 355 -14.29 15.14 -7.15
N SER A 356 -14.71 13.92 -6.82
CA SER A 356 -15.53 13.66 -5.63
C SER A 356 -14.81 13.97 -4.30
N TYR A 357 -13.49 14.10 -4.29
CA TYR A 357 -12.70 14.45 -3.10
C TYR A 357 -12.54 15.97 -2.89
N GLY A 358 -12.84 16.78 -3.91
CA GLY A 358 -12.67 18.23 -3.88
C GLY A 358 -12.02 18.75 -5.15
N TYR A 359 -11.27 19.83 -5.00
CA TYR A 359 -10.57 20.50 -6.10
C TYR A 359 -9.07 20.27 -5.97
N HIS A 360 -8.47 19.78 -7.05
CA HIS A 360 -7.04 19.54 -7.13
C HIS A 360 -6.38 20.62 -7.98
N VAL A 361 -5.47 21.40 -7.39
CA VAL A 361 -4.54 22.20 -8.20
C VAL A 361 -3.42 21.26 -8.62
N MET A 362 -3.18 21.15 -9.91
CA MET A 362 -2.29 20.17 -10.52
C MET A 362 -1.03 20.82 -11.05
N TYR A 363 0.08 20.12 -10.96
CA TYR A 363 1.37 20.45 -11.60
C TYR A 363 1.95 19.19 -12.23
N PHE A 364 2.21 19.23 -13.54
CA PHE A 364 2.79 18.09 -14.25
C PHE A 364 4.32 18.09 -14.09
N VAL A 365 4.86 17.00 -13.53
CA VAL A 365 6.31 16.87 -13.27
C VAL A 365 7.00 16.24 -14.47
N SER A 366 6.61 15.02 -14.84
CA SER A 366 7.29 14.26 -15.90
C SER A 366 6.46 13.08 -16.40
N THR A 367 6.88 12.59 -17.58
CA THR A 367 6.48 11.29 -18.11
C THR A 367 7.67 10.35 -17.97
N ASN A 368 7.44 9.10 -17.55
CA ASN A 368 8.50 8.09 -17.47
C ASN A 368 9.04 7.78 -18.88
N GLU A 369 10.33 7.57 -19.01
CA GLU A 369 10.97 7.26 -20.30
C GLU A 369 10.59 5.87 -20.81
N ASN A 370 10.37 4.90 -19.88
CA ASN A 370 10.01 3.53 -20.21
C ASN A 370 8.49 3.35 -20.17
N PRO A 371 7.92 2.47 -21.02
CA PRO A 371 6.51 2.10 -20.93
C PRO A 371 6.22 1.34 -19.63
N TYR A 372 4.98 1.39 -19.19
CA TYR A 372 4.60 0.86 -17.86
C TYR A 372 4.90 -0.64 -17.71
N TRP A 373 4.68 -1.46 -18.74
CA TRP A 373 5.04 -2.89 -18.69
C TRP A 373 6.52 -3.11 -18.37
N TYR A 374 7.41 -2.25 -18.89
CA TYR A 374 8.85 -2.31 -18.62
C TYR A 374 9.15 -1.97 -17.16
N VAL A 375 8.53 -0.90 -16.66
CA VAL A 375 8.65 -0.49 -15.24
C VAL A 375 8.14 -1.60 -14.32
N GLN A 376 7.01 -2.22 -14.65
CA GLN A 376 6.45 -3.35 -13.88
C GLN A 376 7.40 -4.55 -13.88
N ALA A 377 7.93 -4.95 -15.03
CA ALA A 377 8.83 -6.09 -15.16
C ALA A 377 10.17 -5.86 -14.45
N GLU A 378 10.76 -4.67 -14.58
CA GLU A 378 11.97 -4.29 -13.85
C GLU A 378 11.73 -4.27 -12.33
N THR A 379 10.60 -3.73 -11.89
CA THR A 379 10.21 -3.72 -10.46
C THR A 379 10.02 -5.14 -9.92
N SER A 380 9.42 -6.03 -10.70
CA SER A 380 9.29 -7.45 -10.32
C SER A 380 10.65 -8.11 -10.15
N LEU A 381 11.56 -7.94 -11.11
CA LEU A 381 12.93 -8.46 -11.01
C LEU A 381 13.67 -7.92 -9.77
N LYS A 382 13.56 -6.63 -9.49
CA LYS A 382 14.16 -6.01 -8.31
C LYS A 382 13.57 -6.57 -7.01
N SER A 383 12.25 -6.74 -6.97
CA SER A 383 11.54 -7.29 -5.82
C SER A 383 11.94 -8.75 -5.56
N ASP A 384 12.00 -9.57 -6.59
CA ASP A 384 12.37 -10.98 -6.48
C ASP A 384 13.82 -11.13 -6.00
N ALA A 385 14.75 -10.38 -6.59
CA ALA A 385 16.16 -10.38 -6.19
C ALA A 385 16.33 -9.89 -4.73
N TYR A 386 15.61 -8.85 -4.35
CA TYR A 386 15.63 -8.36 -2.97
C TYR A 386 15.09 -9.39 -1.98
N ASN A 387 13.97 -10.02 -2.30
CA ASN A 387 13.36 -11.05 -1.46
C ASN A 387 14.27 -12.28 -1.31
N GLU A 388 14.90 -12.72 -2.39
CA GLU A 388 15.87 -13.82 -2.37
C GLU A 388 17.10 -13.47 -1.52
N TRP A 389 17.66 -12.29 -1.72
CA TRP A 389 18.78 -11.78 -0.91
C TRP A 389 18.42 -11.67 0.57
N TYR A 390 17.25 -11.12 0.89
CA TYR A 390 16.76 -10.97 2.25
C TYR A 390 16.55 -12.32 2.93
N ALA A 391 15.90 -13.26 2.24
CA ALA A 391 15.67 -14.61 2.71
C ALA A 391 16.99 -15.35 2.96
N ALA A 392 17.99 -15.18 2.09
CA ALA A 392 19.32 -15.80 2.25
C ALA A 392 20.05 -15.31 3.53
N ILE A 393 19.70 -14.13 4.04
CA ILE A 393 20.26 -13.59 5.30
C ILE A 393 19.43 -14.03 6.51
N THR A 394 18.12 -14.08 6.40
CA THR A 394 17.20 -14.21 7.53
C THR A 394 16.63 -15.62 7.75
N ASP A 395 16.51 -16.41 6.68
CA ASP A 395 15.91 -17.73 6.74
C ASP A 395 16.84 -18.78 7.34
N GLY A 396 16.25 -19.75 8.02
CA GLY A 396 16.99 -20.85 8.65
C GLY A 396 17.77 -20.47 9.90
N VAL A 397 17.66 -19.20 10.36
CA VAL A 397 18.26 -18.76 11.63
C VAL A 397 17.17 -18.74 12.70
N GLU A 398 17.32 -19.59 13.71
CA GLU A 398 16.42 -19.62 14.86
C GLU A 398 17.01 -18.84 16.03
N ALA A 399 16.17 -18.05 16.71
CA ALA A 399 16.54 -17.35 17.92
C ALA A 399 16.27 -18.25 19.14
N GLU A 400 17.30 -18.58 19.90
CA GLU A 400 17.14 -19.28 21.17
C GLU A 400 16.55 -18.34 22.23
N GLN A 401 15.39 -18.69 22.78
CA GLN A 401 14.73 -17.91 23.81
C GLN A 401 15.27 -18.26 25.19
N LEU A 402 15.93 -17.31 25.83
CA LEU A 402 16.49 -17.49 27.18
C LEU A 402 15.49 -17.05 28.26
N SER A 403 15.81 -17.37 29.54
CA SER A 403 14.93 -17.13 30.69
C SER A 403 14.49 -15.67 30.90
N GLY A 404 15.14 -14.69 30.26
CA GLY A 404 14.77 -13.26 30.29
C GLY A 404 13.44 -12.96 29.63
N MET A 405 12.97 -13.80 28.70
CA MET A 405 11.73 -13.61 27.97
C MET A 405 10.47 -13.47 28.84
N LYS A 406 10.46 -14.02 30.02
CA LYS A 406 9.35 -13.90 31.00
C LYS A 406 9.09 -12.44 31.44
N TYR A 407 10.02 -11.53 31.20
CA TYR A 407 9.91 -10.11 31.57
C TYR A 407 9.44 -9.21 30.41
N VAL A 408 9.24 -9.77 29.22
CA VAL A 408 8.74 -9.03 28.04
C VAL A 408 7.22 -8.86 28.15
N GLY A 409 6.70 -7.67 27.81
CA GLY A 409 5.27 -7.33 27.79
C GLY A 409 4.75 -6.70 29.07
#